data_fc523c019b8a5e9c023e3755a77f372f
#
_entry.id   fc523c019b8a5e9c023e3755a77f372f
#
_cell.length_a   1.000
_cell.length_b   1.000
_cell.length_c   1.000
_cell.angle_alpha   90.00
_cell.angle_beta   90.00
_cell.angle_gamma   90.00
#
_symmetry.space_group_name_H-M   'P 1'
#
loop_
_entity.id
_entity.type
_entity.pdbx_description
1 polymer ?
#
loop_
_entity_poly.entity_id
_entity_poly.type
_entity_poly.pdbx_seq_one_letter_code
_entity_poly.pdbx_strand_id
1 'polypeptide(L)'
;SGKAYTASGTTLTLSAALVNGTDEMYCVFLGRAVATNAPGAGSVNTAAIADLNVTTAKIAADAITEAKIADGAVENEHLNVNVITGQTAETAIATDDTILIHDTSASALRKMTRANFVSGVGGNNTPNFWIYKSANQSVATATAAKIAFDSAVIDTGSGLGSNKWTVPSGGAGTYFLTFKYIWSGTWGARIIAYIKKNNSNIFGMQADKERVDGGVHVNGIVTLAEGDYIEGEVYQDSGSTRDIVGGSLWNALSGFKLL
;
A
#
# COMPACT_ATOMS: atom_id res chain seq x y z
N SER A 1 -46.46 86.07 -5.71
CA SER A 1 -46.57 85.04 -4.65
C SER A 1 -46.55 83.66 -5.28
N GLY A 2 -45.62 82.79 -4.87
CA GLY A 2 -45.51 81.44 -5.41
C GLY A 2 -46.77 80.65 -5.07
N LYS A 3 -47.23 79.84 -6.01
CA LYS A 3 -48.35 78.92 -5.79
C LYS A 3 -47.85 77.70 -5.03
N ALA A 4 -48.55 77.30 -3.97
CA ALA A 4 -48.25 76.12 -3.21
C ALA A 4 -48.72 74.85 -3.96
N TYR A 5 -48.14 73.75 -3.69
CA TYR A 5 -48.50 72.43 -4.25
C TYR A 5 -48.50 71.33 -3.20
N THR A 6 -49.24 70.33 -3.44
CA THR A 6 -49.14 69.05 -2.71
C THR A 6 -48.87 67.93 -3.69
N ALA A 7 -47.98 66.98 -3.31
CA ALA A 7 -47.68 65.77 -4.09
C ALA A 7 -48.09 64.55 -3.26
N SER A 8 -48.86 63.67 -3.87
CA SER A 8 -49.27 62.42 -3.26
C SER A 8 -49.29 61.30 -4.33
N GLY A 9 -48.52 60.25 -4.15
CA GLY A 9 -48.36 59.21 -5.15
C GLY A 9 -47.79 59.74 -6.48
N THR A 10 -48.51 59.60 -7.56
CA THR A 10 -48.15 60.09 -8.89
C THR A 10 -48.84 61.42 -9.24
N THR A 11 -49.55 62.03 -8.29
CA THR A 11 -50.34 63.22 -8.53
C THR A 11 -49.72 64.45 -7.88
N LEU A 12 -49.56 65.53 -8.68
CA LEU A 12 -49.17 66.81 -8.24
C LEU A 12 -50.40 67.74 -8.34
N THR A 13 -50.85 68.32 -7.19
CA THR A 13 -51.98 69.20 -7.14
C THR A 13 -51.50 70.62 -6.81
N LEU A 14 -51.80 71.54 -7.66
CA LEU A 14 -51.51 72.94 -7.45
C LEU A 14 -52.63 73.64 -6.63
N SER A 15 -52.30 74.60 -5.78
CA SER A 15 -53.24 75.33 -4.96
C SER A 15 -54.17 76.26 -5.77
N ALA A 16 -53.79 76.59 -7.01
CA ALA A 16 -54.59 77.32 -7.94
C ALA A 16 -54.18 76.99 -9.40
N ALA A 17 -55.07 77.18 -10.37
CA ALA A 17 -54.79 76.99 -11.77
C ALA A 17 -53.65 77.89 -12.27
N LEU A 18 -52.84 77.40 -13.18
CA LEU A 18 -51.81 78.20 -13.85
C LEU A 18 -52.46 79.10 -14.87
N VAL A 19 -52.00 80.35 -14.95
CA VAL A 19 -52.50 81.39 -15.90
C VAL A 19 -51.55 81.38 -17.08
N ASN A 20 -52.10 81.07 -18.29
CA ASN A 20 -51.30 80.99 -19.50
C ASN A 20 -50.65 82.38 -19.82
N GLY A 21 -49.34 82.34 -20.10
CA GLY A 21 -48.54 83.53 -20.41
C GLY A 21 -48.04 84.30 -19.20
N THR A 22 -48.44 83.89 -17.96
CA THR A 22 -48.02 84.56 -16.72
C THR A 22 -47.31 83.63 -15.75
N ASP A 23 -47.70 82.40 -15.67
CA ASP A 23 -47.12 81.42 -14.77
C ASP A 23 -46.27 80.43 -15.55
N GLU A 24 -45.02 80.23 -15.13
CA GLU A 24 -44.12 79.15 -15.62
C GLU A 24 -43.96 78.12 -14.53
N MET A 25 -44.05 76.86 -14.93
CA MET A 25 -43.82 75.76 -14.03
C MET A 25 -42.82 74.75 -14.66
N TYR A 26 -41.85 74.43 -13.93
CA TYR A 26 -41.00 73.28 -14.24
C TYR A 26 -40.91 72.35 -13.05
N CYS A 27 -40.87 71.05 -13.31
CA CYS A 27 -40.70 70.04 -12.28
C CYS A 27 -39.31 69.38 -12.45
N VAL A 28 -38.52 69.40 -11.40
CA VAL A 28 -37.33 68.59 -11.29
C VAL A 28 -37.70 67.40 -10.46
N PHE A 29 -37.79 66.24 -11.11
CA PHE A 29 -38.02 65.01 -10.40
C PHE A 29 -36.69 64.54 -9.79
N LEU A 30 -36.48 64.79 -8.52
CA LEU A 30 -35.43 64.23 -7.73
C LEU A 30 -35.87 62.78 -7.34
N GLY A 31 -35.73 61.86 -8.26
CA GLY A 31 -36.03 60.44 -8.01
C GLY A 31 -35.36 60.01 -6.74
N ARG A 32 -36.11 59.34 -5.88
CA ARG A 32 -35.50 58.62 -4.76
C ARG A 32 -34.46 57.68 -5.34
N ALA A 33 -33.20 57.87 -4.98
CA ALA A 33 -32.19 56.80 -5.23
C ALA A 33 -32.67 55.56 -4.46
N VAL A 34 -33.40 54.71 -5.11
CA VAL A 34 -33.68 53.39 -4.55
C VAL A 34 -32.35 52.70 -4.53
N ALA A 35 -31.73 52.63 -3.35
CA ALA A 35 -30.64 51.74 -3.15
C ALA A 35 -31.18 50.33 -3.48
N THR A 36 -30.93 49.84 -4.69
CA THR A 36 -31.22 48.45 -5.02
C THR A 36 -30.27 47.63 -4.15
N ASN A 37 -30.78 46.97 -3.12
CA ASN A 37 -30.02 46.06 -2.28
C ASN A 37 -29.49 44.86 -3.05
N ALA A 38 -29.89 44.71 -4.30
CA ALA A 38 -29.40 43.69 -5.20
C ALA A 38 -28.88 44.31 -6.50
N PRO A 39 -27.63 44.11 -6.87
CA PRO A 39 -27.10 44.47 -8.19
C PRO A 39 -27.92 43.82 -9.29
N GLY A 40 -28.10 44.49 -10.43
CA GLY A 40 -28.74 43.88 -11.60
C GLY A 40 -27.98 42.61 -12.06
N ALA A 41 -28.68 41.70 -12.73
CA ALA A 41 -28.09 40.50 -13.24
C ALA A 41 -26.85 40.80 -14.13
N GLY A 42 -25.69 40.18 -13.83
CA GLY A 42 -24.46 40.39 -14.57
C GLY A 42 -23.72 41.71 -14.33
N SER A 43 -24.25 42.61 -13.45
CA SER A 43 -23.63 43.93 -13.17
C SER A 43 -22.40 43.81 -12.23
N VAL A 44 -22.25 42.74 -11.49
CA VAL A 44 -21.08 42.46 -10.64
C VAL A 44 -20.04 41.72 -11.48
N ASN A 45 -19.06 42.43 -11.97
CA ASN A 45 -17.91 41.91 -12.67
C ASN A 45 -16.65 42.00 -11.77
N THR A 46 -15.50 41.51 -12.26
CA THR A 46 -14.25 41.52 -11.51
C THR A 46 -13.86 42.93 -11.03
N ALA A 47 -14.07 43.96 -11.86
CA ALA A 47 -13.76 45.35 -11.49
C ALA A 47 -14.71 45.96 -10.42
N ALA A 48 -15.89 45.37 -10.25
CA ALA A 48 -16.86 45.80 -9.23
C ALA A 48 -16.55 45.23 -7.85
N ILE A 49 -15.65 44.26 -7.75
CA ILE A 49 -15.17 43.64 -6.51
C ILE A 49 -13.73 44.09 -6.31
N ALA A 50 -13.51 45.05 -5.42
CA ALA A 50 -12.16 45.46 -5.07
C ALA A 50 -11.42 44.30 -4.35
N ASP A 51 -10.09 44.28 -4.47
CA ASP A 51 -9.24 43.27 -3.85
C ASP A 51 -9.49 43.17 -2.34
N LEU A 52 -9.48 41.98 -1.81
CA LEU A 52 -9.73 41.65 -0.40
C LEU A 52 -11.15 41.88 0.10
N ASN A 53 -12.08 42.32 -0.74
CA ASN A 53 -13.45 42.59 -0.34
C ASN A 53 -14.33 41.35 -0.13
N VAL A 54 -13.92 40.19 -0.68
CA VAL A 54 -14.58 38.89 -0.41
C VAL A 54 -13.89 38.25 0.78
N THR A 55 -14.36 38.58 1.97
CA THR A 55 -13.84 37.97 3.21
C THR A 55 -14.57 36.67 3.53
N THR A 56 -14.02 35.88 4.46
CA THR A 56 -14.60 34.61 4.92
C THR A 56 -16.06 34.76 5.36
N ALA A 57 -16.41 35.89 6.04
CA ALA A 57 -17.76 36.14 6.50
C ALA A 57 -18.78 36.39 5.36
N LYS A 58 -18.30 36.63 4.14
CA LYS A 58 -19.16 36.84 2.95
C LYS A 58 -19.37 35.56 2.14
N ILE A 59 -18.66 34.49 2.50
CA ILE A 59 -18.83 33.18 1.91
C ILE A 59 -19.51 32.32 2.97
N ALA A 60 -20.77 31.98 2.73
CA ALA A 60 -21.47 31.05 3.64
C ALA A 60 -20.79 29.69 3.68
N ALA A 61 -20.98 28.95 4.78
CA ALA A 61 -20.53 27.56 4.85
C ALA A 61 -21.11 26.78 3.65
N ASP A 62 -20.30 25.91 3.06
CA ASP A 62 -20.64 25.06 1.92
C ASP A 62 -21.03 25.81 0.63
N ALA A 63 -20.83 27.15 0.60
CA ALA A 63 -21.14 27.96 -0.59
C ALA A 63 -20.20 27.69 -1.78
N ILE A 64 -18.98 27.19 -1.52
CA ILE A 64 -18.03 26.79 -2.56
C ILE A 64 -18.17 25.28 -2.78
N THR A 65 -18.91 24.93 -3.80
CA THR A 65 -19.11 23.53 -4.22
C THR A 65 -18.09 23.14 -5.30
N GLU A 66 -17.95 21.83 -5.56
CA GLU A 66 -17.09 21.28 -6.63
C GLU A 66 -17.25 22.04 -7.95
N ALA A 67 -18.49 22.28 -8.39
CA ALA A 67 -18.77 22.96 -9.67
C ALA A 67 -18.31 24.44 -9.72
N LYS A 68 -17.88 25.03 -8.59
CA LYS A 68 -17.37 26.41 -8.51
C LYS A 68 -15.85 26.48 -8.48
N ILE A 69 -15.20 25.34 -8.39
CA ILE A 69 -13.74 25.22 -8.46
C ILE A 69 -13.42 24.59 -9.82
N ALA A 70 -12.74 25.34 -10.67
CA ALA A 70 -12.34 24.79 -11.98
C ALA A 70 -11.34 23.66 -11.79
N ASP A 71 -11.34 22.70 -12.72
CA ASP A 71 -10.36 21.61 -12.74
C ASP A 71 -8.94 22.17 -12.75
N GLY A 72 -8.08 21.66 -11.87
CA GLY A 72 -6.70 22.12 -11.71
C GLY A 72 -6.54 23.47 -10.99
N ALA A 73 -7.60 24.08 -10.49
CA ALA A 73 -7.53 25.39 -9.79
C ALA A 73 -6.94 25.30 -8.37
N VAL A 74 -6.86 24.10 -7.78
CA VAL A 74 -6.23 23.88 -6.47
C VAL A 74 -4.88 23.20 -6.70
N GLU A 75 -3.81 23.96 -6.53
CA GLU A 75 -2.42 23.49 -6.65
C GLU A 75 -1.81 23.31 -5.25
N ASN A 76 -0.58 22.82 -5.19
CA ASN A 76 0.09 22.52 -3.92
C ASN A 76 0.27 23.74 -3.00
N GLU A 77 0.49 24.93 -3.57
CA GLU A 77 0.60 26.18 -2.81
C GLU A 77 -0.70 26.61 -2.14
N HIS A 78 -1.85 26.14 -2.62
CA HIS A 78 -3.16 26.39 -2.02
C HIS A 78 -3.47 25.45 -0.83
N LEU A 79 -2.63 24.41 -0.63
CA LEU A 79 -2.78 23.44 0.44
C LEU A 79 -1.87 23.78 1.62
N ASN A 80 -2.45 24.13 2.76
CA ASN A 80 -1.68 24.28 3.99
C ASN A 80 -1.14 22.90 4.43
N VAL A 81 0.09 22.86 4.95
CA VAL A 81 0.72 21.62 5.49
C VAL A 81 -0.16 20.91 6.54
N ASN A 82 -1.05 21.65 7.20
CA ASN A 82 -1.99 21.11 8.18
C ASN A 82 -3.02 20.14 7.58
N VAL A 83 -3.18 20.09 6.25
CA VAL A 83 -4.02 19.04 5.63
C VAL A 83 -3.47 17.64 5.91
N ILE A 84 -2.18 17.56 6.25
CA ILE A 84 -1.50 16.31 6.66
C ILE A 84 -1.17 16.39 8.15
N THR A 85 -0.42 17.41 8.60
CA THR A 85 0.12 17.47 9.97
C THR A 85 -0.94 17.75 11.03
N GLY A 86 -2.07 18.32 10.65
CA GLY A 86 -3.21 18.59 11.54
C GLY A 86 -4.16 17.39 11.72
N GLN A 87 -3.92 16.27 11.03
CA GLN A 87 -4.74 15.07 11.20
C GLN A 87 -4.33 14.28 12.44
N THR A 88 -5.28 13.56 13.00
CA THR A 88 -4.97 12.59 14.08
C THR A 88 -4.08 11.48 13.51
N ALA A 89 -3.01 11.16 14.25
CA ALA A 89 -2.11 10.09 13.84
C ALA A 89 -2.84 8.73 13.88
N GLU A 90 -2.83 8.01 12.77
CA GLU A 90 -3.31 6.63 12.71
C GLU A 90 -2.14 5.68 13.01
N THR A 91 -2.30 4.82 14.00
CA THR A 91 -1.28 3.87 14.46
C THR A 91 -1.62 2.41 14.15
N ALA A 92 -2.85 2.13 13.71
CA ALA A 92 -3.35 0.79 13.43
C ALA A 92 -4.00 0.72 12.04
N ILE A 93 -3.17 0.87 11.00
CA ILE A 93 -3.64 0.93 9.61
C ILE A 93 -4.24 -0.42 9.18
N ALA A 94 -5.51 -0.43 8.80
CA ALA A 94 -6.20 -1.58 8.23
C ALA A 94 -5.74 -1.86 6.79
N THR A 95 -5.99 -3.07 6.28
CA THR A 95 -5.54 -3.49 4.94
C THR A 95 -6.25 -2.75 3.80
N ASP A 96 -7.45 -2.24 4.05
CA ASP A 96 -8.31 -1.50 3.11
C ASP A 96 -8.21 0.02 3.25
N ASP A 97 -7.45 0.53 4.24
CA ASP A 97 -7.11 1.95 4.32
C ASP A 97 -6.40 2.41 3.06
N THR A 98 -6.69 3.63 2.63
CA THR A 98 -6.25 4.12 1.33
C THR A 98 -5.28 5.30 1.43
N ILE A 99 -4.32 5.30 0.53
CA ILE A 99 -3.32 6.36 0.33
C ILE A 99 -3.60 7.02 -1.01
N LEU A 100 -3.51 8.34 -1.08
CA LEU A 100 -3.59 9.09 -2.33
C LEU A 100 -2.23 9.04 -3.04
N ILE A 101 -2.23 8.67 -4.31
CA ILE A 101 -1.03 8.62 -5.15
C ILE A 101 -1.27 9.36 -6.48
N HIS A 102 -0.21 9.86 -7.09
CA HIS A 102 -0.22 10.24 -8.49
C HIS A 102 0.16 9.01 -9.34
N ASP A 103 -0.77 8.55 -10.16
CA ASP A 103 -0.53 7.48 -11.13
C ASP A 103 0.03 8.10 -12.42
N THR A 104 1.34 7.93 -12.64
CA THR A 104 2.03 8.49 -13.80
C THR A 104 1.51 7.92 -15.12
N SER A 105 1.11 6.65 -15.15
CA SER A 105 0.61 6.01 -16.36
C SER A 105 -0.77 6.52 -16.76
N ALA A 106 -1.59 6.90 -15.78
CA ALA A 106 -2.91 7.48 -15.99
C ALA A 106 -2.91 9.01 -15.99
N SER A 107 -1.78 9.65 -15.63
CA SER A 107 -1.67 11.11 -15.41
C SER A 107 -2.79 11.64 -14.49
N ALA A 108 -3.11 10.92 -13.43
CA ALA A 108 -4.25 11.21 -12.55
C ALA A 108 -3.95 10.85 -11.08
N LEU A 109 -4.66 11.53 -10.17
CA LEU A 109 -4.70 11.11 -8.78
C LEU A 109 -5.55 9.85 -8.63
N ARG A 110 -5.01 8.86 -7.93
CA ARG A 110 -5.69 7.60 -7.62
C ARG A 110 -5.50 7.21 -6.17
N LYS A 111 -6.43 6.43 -5.65
CA LYS A 111 -6.28 5.80 -4.34
C LYS A 111 -5.57 4.45 -4.48
N MET A 112 -4.70 4.15 -3.55
CA MET A 112 -4.08 2.84 -3.40
C MET A 112 -4.36 2.32 -2.00
N THR A 113 -4.78 1.05 -1.87
CA THR A 113 -4.94 0.45 -0.54
C THR A 113 -3.58 0.18 0.09
N ARG A 114 -3.52 0.17 1.43
CA ARG A 114 -2.32 -0.24 2.16
C ARG A 114 -1.83 -1.62 1.71
N ALA A 115 -2.74 -2.59 1.50
CA ALA A 115 -2.38 -3.92 1.04
C ALA A 115 -1.60 -3.90 -0.28
N ASN A 116 -2.06 -3.10 -1.26
CA ASN A 116 -1.36 -2.96 -2.54
C ASN A 116 -0.05 -2.19 -2.42
N PHE A 117 0.00 -1.16 -1.57
CA PHE A 117 1.22 -0.40 -1.34
C PHE A 117 2.33 -1.29 -0.77
N VAL A 118 2.06 -2.04 0.30
CA VAL A 118 3.07 -2.94 0.90
C VAL A 118 3.41 -4.14 0.03
N SER A 119 2.51 -4.60 -0.84
CA SER A 119 2.82 -5.69 -1.77
C SER A 119 3.87 -5.30 -2.82
N GLY A 120 3.99 -3.99 -3.12
CA GLY A 120 5.01 -3.45 -4.02
C GLY A 120 6.32 -3.04 -3.35
N VAL A 121 6.38 -3.00 -2.01
CA VAL A 121 7.54 -2.50 -1.23
C VAL A 121 8.38 -3.62 -0.63
N GLY A 122 8.46 -4.76 -1.26
CA GLY A 122 9.21 -5.89 -0.74
C GLY A 122 8.47 -6.56 0.43
N GLY A 123 7.89 -7.70 0.15
CA GLY A 123 6.99 -8.40 1.06
C GLY A 123 7.70 -9.05 2.24
N ASN A 124 6.93 -9.57 3.12
CA ASN A 124 7.28 -10.57 4.12
C ASN A 124 8.08 -11.67 3.44
N ASN A 125 9.22 -12.07 3.92
CA ASN A 125 10.06 -13.14 3.38
C ASN A 125 9.27 -14.46 3.16
N THR A 126 8.14 -14.34 2.48
CA THR A 126 7.21 -15.44 2.17
C THR A 126 7.18 -15.74 0.67
N PRO A 127 6.99 -16.99 0.31
CA PRO A 127 6.82 -18.12 1.22
C PRO A 127 8.10 -18.46 1.99
N ASN A 128 7.92 -18.97 3.20
CA ASN A 128 8.99 -19.52 4.01
C ASN A 128 8.59 -20.91 4.53
N PHE A 129 9.58 -21.73 4.84
CA PHE A 129 9.34 -23.07 5.31
C PHE A 129 10.42 -23.56 6.25
N TRP A 130 10.03 -24.46 7.15
CA TRP A 130 10.90 -25.27 8.00
C TRP A 130 10.26 -26.64 8.11
N ILE A 131 10.73 -27.56 7.27
CA ILE A 131 10.24 -28.93 7.20
C ILE A 131 11.28 -29.89 7.77
N TYR A 132 10.82 -31.03 8.31
CA TYR A 132 11.67 -31.99 8.95
C TYR A 132 11.12 -33.43 8.83
N LYS A 133 11.98 -34.41 9.11
CA LYS A 133 11.54 -35.77 9.31
C LYS A 133 11.23 -36.01 10.78
N SER A 134 10.01 -36.43 11.10
CA SER A 134 9.55 -36.58 12.48
C SER A 134 10.20 -37.75 13.23
N ALA A 135 10.39 -38.86 12.59
CA ALA A 135 11.03 -40.08 13.14
C ALA A 135 12.42 -40.28 12.54
N ASN A 136 13.23 -41.16 13.15
CA ASN A 136 14.52 -41.57 12.60
C ASN A 136 14.32 -42.16 11.20
N GLN A 137 15.33 -41.94 10.34
CA GLN A 137 15.37 -42.53 9.00
C GLN A 137 16.69 -43.26 8.80
N SER A 138 16.60 -44.55 8.51
CA SER A 138 17.78 -45.37 8.22
C SER A 138 18.33 -45.10 6.82
N VAL A 139 19.65 -44.99 6.72
CA VAL A 139 20.39 -44.78 5.46
C VAL A 139 21.45 -45.84 5.33
N ALA A 140 21.40 -46.61 4.26
CA ALA A 140 22.39 -47.65 3.96
C ALA A 140 23.77 -47.02 3.67
N THR A 141 24.83 -47.79 3.96
CA THR A 141 26.20 -47.36 3.62
C THR A 141 26.41 -47.28 2.12
N ALA A 142 27.26 -46.34 1.69
CA ALA A 142 27.63 -46.08 0.31
C ALA A 142 26.43 -45.82 -0.64
N THR A 143 25.31 -45.36 -0.08
CA THR A 143 24.09 -45.07 -0.81
C THR A 143 23.61 -43.66 -0.50
N ALA A 144 23.27 -42.84 -1.52
CA ALA A 144 22.60 -41.58 -1.34
C ALA A 144 21.11 -41.82 -1.02
N ALA A 145 20.59 -41.12 -0.02
CA ALA A 145 19.20 -41.21 0.40
C ALA A 145 18.57 -39.86 0.54
N LYS A 146 17.41 -39.65 -0.08
CA LYS A 146 16.60 -38.48 0.15
C LYS A 146 15.96 -38.55 1.53
N ILE A 147 15.91 -37.43 2.21
CA ILE A 147 15.19 -37.31 3.48
C ILE A 147 13.69 -37.27 3.19
N ALA A 148 12.96 -38.17 3.83
CA ALA A 148 11.51 -38.26 3.71
C ALA A 148 10.81 -37.26 4.65
N PHE A 149 10.92 -35.97 4.36
CA PHE A 149 10.27 -34.94 5.15
C PHE A 149 8.75 -35.15 5.21
N ASP A 150 8.22 -35.21 6.43
CA ASP A 150 6.82 -35.53 6.69
C ASP A 150 6.11 -34.53 7.63
N SER A 151 6.84 -33.55 8.14
CA SER A 151 6.33 -32.60 9.12
C SER A 151 6.91 -31.20 8.88
N ALA A 152 6.17 -30.17 9.32
CA ALA A 152 6.59 -28.79 9.23
C ALA A 152 6.43 -28.07 10.56
N VAL A 153 7.37 -27.18 10.89
CA VAL A 153 7.22 -26.13 11.92
C VAL A 153 6.63 -24.90 11.28
N ILE A 154 7.07 -24.57 10.07
CA ILE A 154 6.57 -23.46 9.25
C ILE A 154 6.41 -23.99 7.82
N ASP A 155 5.29 -23.68 7.20
CA ASP A 155 5.05 -23.96 5.77
C ASP A 155 4.00 -22.96 5.22
N THR A 156 4.44 -21.73 5.02
CA THR A 156 3.58 -20.69 4.43
C THR A 156 3.40 -20.95 2.94
N GLY A 157 2.20 -21.26 2.53
CA GLY A 157 1.86 -21.63 1.16
C GLY A 157 1.73 -23.13 0.93
N SER A 158 1.83 -23.96 2.01
CA SER A 158 1.55 -25.40 1.97
C SER A 158 2.38 -26.17 0.91
N GLY A 159 3.68 -25.88 0.83
CA GLY A 159 4.59 -26.46 -0.14
C GLY A 159 5.06 -27.88 0.19
N LEU A 160 4.93 -28.34 1.46
CA LEU A 160 5.35 -29.66 1.88
C LEU A 160 4.42 -30.75 1.29
N GLY A 161 4.97 -31.60 0.51
CA GLY A 161 4.28 -32.76 -0.05
C GLY A 161 5.25 -33.74 -0.69
N SER A 162 4.93 -35.03 -0.67
CA SER A 162 5.75 -36.06 -1.29
C SER A 162 7.24 -36.01 -0.88
N ASN A 163 7.49 -35.78 0.42
CA ASN A 163 8.84 -35.70 1.03
C ASN A 163 9.73 -34.54 0.55
N LYS A 164 9.15 -33.50 0.00
CA LYS A 164 9.87 -32.33 -0.55
C LYS A 164 9.05 -31.05 -0.30
N TRP A 165 9.68 -29.92 -0.47
CA TRP A 165 8.97 -28.64 -0.48
C TRP A 165 8.92 -28.11 -1.91
N THR A 166 7.71 -27.76 -2.36
CA THR A 166 7.45 -27.21 -3.71
C THR A 166 7.10 -25.74 -3.59
N VAL A 167 7.66 -24.90 -4.45
CA VAL A 167 7.39 -23.47 -4.51
C VAL A 167 5.91 -23.26 -4.86
N PRO A 168 5.11 -22.65 -3.97
CA PRO A 168 3.69 -22.41 -4.22
C PRO A 168 3.45 -21.37 -5.31
N SER A 169 2.20 -21.26 -5.76
CA SER A 169 1.80 -20.24 -6.71
C SER A 169 2.11 -18.82 -6.19
N GLY A 170 2.66 -17.97 -7.08
CA GLY A 170 3.15 -16.62 -6.72
C GLY A 170 4.44 -16.61 -5.90
N GLY A 171 5.02 -17.79 -5.58
CA GLY A 171 6.22 -17.92 -4.77
C GLY A 171 7.54 -17.79 -5.53
N ALA A 172 7.55 -17.64 -6.85
CA ALA A 172 8.79 -17.48 -7.61
C ALA A 172 9.68 -16.37 -7.05
N GLY A 173 10.99 -16.57 -7.02
CA GLY A 173 11.96 -15.59 -6.52
C GLY A 173 13.28 -16.18 -6.06
N THR A 174 14.11 -15.37 -5.42
CA THR A 174 15.39 -15.78 -4.85
C THR A 174 15.19 -16.21 -3.39
N TYR A 175 15.75 -17.35 -3.04
CA TYR A 175 15.61 -17.98 -1.72
C TYR A 175 16.95 -18.17 -1.05
N PHE A 176 17.00 -17.95 0.26
CA PHE A 176 18.03 -18.53 1.11
C PHE A 176 17.53 -19.89 1.59
N LEU A 177 18.35 -20.92 1.38
CA LEU A 177 18.07 -22.30 1.78
C LEU A 177 19.10 -22.78 2.77
N THR A 178 18.67 -23.62 3.70
CA THR A 178 19.56 -24.32 4.64
C THR A 178 19.04 -25.74 4.91
N PHE A 179 19.95 -26.69 4.92
CA PHE A 179 19.68 -28.07 5.26
C PHE A 179 20.66 -28.54 6.31
N LYS A 180 20.16 -29.09 7.41
CA LYS A 180 20.93 -29.69 8.49
C LYS A 180 20.41 -31.06 8.82
N TYR A 181 21.29 -31.92 9.27
CA TYR A 181 20.93 -33.22 9.88
C TYR A 181 21.99 -33.66 10.84
N ILE A 182 21.59 -34.53 11.78
CA ILE A 182 22.47 -35.22 12.71
C ILE A 182 22.23 -36.72 12.56
N TRP A 183 23.29 -37.49 12.65
CA TRP A 183 23.22 -38.93 12.70
C TRP A 183 23.27 -39.43 14.14
N SER A 184 22.72 -40.59 14.40
CA SER A 184 22.86 -41.26 15.68
C SER A 184 24.14 -42.09 15.68
N GLY A 185 24.93 -42.00 16.79
CA GLY A 185 26.09 -42.85 17.05
C GLY A 185 27.42 -42.37 16.49
N THR A 186 28.47 -43.17 16.70
CA THR A 186 29.86 -42.81 16.37
C THR A 186 30.16 -43.08 14.89
N TRP A 187 30.97 -42.23 14.29
CA TRP A 187 31.33 -42.27 12.87
C TRP A 187 32.82 -42.47 12.65
N GLY A 188 33.15 -43.17 11.62
CA GLY A 188 34.49 -43.26 11.07
C GLY A 188 34.53 -43.06 9.56
N ALA A 189 33.62 -42.24 9.01
CA ALA A 189 33.35 -42.25 7.57
C ALA A 189 33.00 -40.87 7.01
N ARG A 190 33.00 -40.77 5.72
CA ARG A 190 32.57 -39.62 4.97
C ARG A 190 31.06 -39.47 5.04
N ILE A 191 30.59 -38.26 5.26
CA ILE A 191 29.19 -37.88 5.19
C ILE A 191 29.01 -36.67 4.26
N ILE A 192 27.91 -36.63 3.52
CA ILE A 192 27.63 -35.56 2.61
C ILE A 192 26.16 -35.15 2.76
N ALA A 193 25.91 -33.85 2.78
CA ALA A 193 24.59 -33.25 2.64
C ALA A 193 24.47 -32.59 1.27
N TYR A 194 23.34 -32.75 0.62
CA TYR A 194 23.00 -32.02 -0.58
C TYR A 194 21.65 -31.33 -0.41
N ILE A 195 21.55 -30.10 -0.87
CA ILE A 195 20.29 -29.49 -1.25
C ILE A 195 20.12 -29.72 -2.74
N LYS A 196 18.96 -30.24 -3.13
CA LYS A 196 18.62 -30.51 -4.52
C LYS A 196 17.47 -29.65 -4.97
N LYS A 197 17.56 -29.12 -6.18
CA LYS A 197 16.48 -28.49 -6.92
C LYS A 197 16.09 -29.41 -8.08
N ASN A 198 14.82 -29.79 -8.14
CA ASN A 198 14.30 -30.63 -9.23
C ASN A 198 15.17 -31.88 -9.49
N ASN A 199 15.53 -32.55 -8.40
CA ASN A 199 16.39 -33.74 -8.39
C ASN A 199 17.88 -33.50 -8.75
N SER A 200 18.32 -32.28 -9.02
CA SER A 200 19.71 -31.93 -9.31
C SER A 200 20.37 -31.28 -8.09
N ASN A 201 21.62 -31.68 -7.78
CA ASN A 201 22.37 -31.06 -6.69
C ASN A 201 22.67 -29.60 -7.00
N ILE A 202 22.32 -28.69 -6.07
CA ILE A 202 22.62 -27.25 -6.17
C ILE A 202 23.62 -26.80 -5.11
N PHE A 203 23.58 -27.40 -3.93
CA PHE A 203 24.53 -27.14 -2.85
C PHE A 203 24.93 -28.47 -2.21
N GLY A 204 26.17 -28.57 -1.77
CA GLY A 204 26.66 -29.74 -1.08
C GLY A 204 27.73 -29.38 -0.05
N MET A 205 27.77 -30.15 1.03
CA MET A 205 28.78 -30.08 2.07
C MET A 205 29.20 -31.48 2.44
N GLN A 206 30.51 -31.72 2.48
CA GLN A 206 31.08 -32.92 2.97
C GLN A 206 31.75 -32.69 4.34
N ALA A 207 31.62 -33.66 5.22
CA ALA A 207 32.40 -33.74 6.44
C ALA A 207 33.07 -35.11 6.54
N ASP A 208 34.32 -35.12 6.92
CA ASP A 208 35.14 -36.32 7.10
C ASP A 208 35.45 -36.51 8.59
N LYS A 209 35.36 -37.77 9.02
CA LYS A 209 35.85 -38.39 10.25
C LYS A 209 35.58 -37.81 11.64
N GLU A 210 35.26 -38.79 12.49
CA GLU A 210 35.34 -38.82 13.96
C GLU A 210 34.57 -37.74 14.72
N ARG A 211 33.25 -37.88 14.73
CA ARG A 211 32.40 -37.25 15.75
C ARG A 211 31.37 -38.24 16.28
N VAL A 212 31.18 -38.24 17.58
CA VAL A 212 29.98 -38.79 18.20
C VAL A 212 28.85 -37.84 17.89
N ASP A 213 27.72 -38.32 17.39
CA ASP A 213 26.56 -37.51 17.02
C ASP A 213 26.89 -36.32 16.07
N GLY A 214 27.62 -36.62 15.02
CA GLY A 214 28.04 -35.63 14.03
C GLY A 214 26.89 -35.22 13.08
N GLY A 215 26.91 -33.97 12.68
CA GLY A 215 25.94 -33.42 11.68
C GLY A 215 26.62 -32.63 10.59
N VAL A 216 25.89 -32.41 9.51
CA VAL A 216 26.29 -31.55 8.42
C VAL A 216 25.23 -30.47 8.21
N HIS A 217 25.72 -29.30 7.90
CA HIS A 217 24.87 -28.13 7.62
C HIS A 217 25.33 -27.52 6.30
N VAL A 218 24.43 -27.44 5.33
CA VAL A 218 24.66 -26.83 4.03
C VAL A 218 23.64 -25.72 3.79
N ASN A 219 24.08 -24.63 3.19
CA ASN A 219 23.21 -23.51 2.86
C ASN A 219 23.62 -22.87 1.53
N GLY A 220 22.76 -22.04 0.99
CA GLY A 220 23.04 -21.28 -0.21
C GLY A 220 21.85 -20.43 -0.66
N ILE A 221 22.09 -19.61 -1.67
CA ILE A 221 21.09 -18.75 -2.29
C ILE A 221 20.82 -19.27 -3.69
N VAL A 222 19.54 -19.39 -4.06
CA VAL A 222 19.12 -19.91 -5.36
C VAL A 222 17.84 -19.21 -5.83
N THR A 223 17.70 -19.03 -7.14
CA THR A 223 16.44 -18.58 -7.75
C THR A 223 15.58 -19.80 -8.08
N LEU A 224 14.32 -19.73 -7.62
CA LEU A 224 13.31 -20.76 -7.80
C LEU A 224 12.12 -20.20 -8.59
N ALA A 225 11.63 -20.99 -9.54
CA ALA A 225 10.36 -20.74 -10.23
C ALA A 225 9.20 -21.38 -9.46
N GLU A 226 7.98 -20.94 -9.74
CA GLU A 226 6.76 -21.62 -9.28
C GLU A 226 6.78 -23.08 -9.76
N GLY A 227 6.45 -24.02 -8.85
CA GLY A 227 6.47 -25.44 -9.11
C GLY A 227 7.86 -26.10 -9.00
N ASP A 228 8.96 -25.34 -8.92
CA ASP A 228 10.26 -25.92 -8.55
C ASP A 228 10.16 -26.56 -7.17
N TYR A 229 10.87 -27.67 -6.95
CA TYR A 229 10.89 -28.30 -5.64
C TYR A 229 12.31 -28.48 -5.11
N ILE A 230 12.40 -28.47 -3.77
CA ILE A 230 13.63 -28.58 -3.01
C ILE A 230 13.58 -29.83 -2.15
N GLU A 231 14.67 -30.58 -2.15
CA GLU A 231 14.86 -31.81 -1.40
C GLU A 231 16.19 -31.77 -0.63
N GLY A 232 16.24 -32.47 0.48
CA GLY A 232 17.49 -32.81 1.16
C GLY A 232 17.92 -34.24 0.81
N GLU A 233 19.17 -34.44 0.47
CA GLU A 233 19.76 -35.78 0.24
C GLU A 233 21.02 -35.92 1.07
N VAL A 234 21.24 -37.10 1.58
CA VAL A 234 22.39 -37.42 2.41
C VAL A 234 23.11 -38.66 1.88
N TYR A 235 24.40 -38.74 2.14
CA TYR A 235 25.23 -39.90 1.84
C TYR A 235 26.14 -40.22 3.02
N GLN A 236 26.39 -41.47 3.25
CA GLN A 236 27.39 -41.96 4.23
C GLN A 236 28.09 -43.27 3.73
N ASP A 237 29.35 -43.48 4.13
CA ASP A 237 30.12 -44.69 3.79
C ASP A 237 30.75 -45.32 5.04
N SER A 238 30.02 -45.39 6.15
CA SER A 238 30.50 -45.92 7.44
C SER A 238 30.65 -47.46 7.49
N GLY A 239 30.34 -48.16 6.41
CA GLY A 239 30.37 -49.64 6.37
C GLY A 239 29.12 -50.29 6.95
N SER A 240 28.18 -49.57 7.51
CA SER A 240 26.91 -50.08 8.07
C SER A 240 25.77 -49.08 7.87
N THR A 241 24.54 -49.57 8.00
CA THR A 241 23.36 -48.71 8.03
C THR A 241 23.40 -47.78 9.25
N ARG A 242 23.04 -46.51 9.08
CA ARG A 242 22.98 -45.49 10.10
C ARG A 242 21.66 -44.73 10.06
N ASP A 243 21.22 -44.26 11.21
CA ASP A 243 19.99 -43.46 11.31
C ASP A 243 20.27 -41.96 11.35
N ILE A 244 19.53 -41.22 10.58
CA ILE A 244 19.35 -39.78 10.79
C ILE A 244 18.39 -39.62 11.95
N VAL A 245 18.74 -38.77 12.91
CA VAL A 245 17.92 -38.51 14.09
C VAL A 245 16.68 -37.71 13.68
N GLY A 246 15.51 -38.20 14.03
CA GLY A 246 14.23 -37.52 13.78
C GLY A 246 14.03 -36.28 14.65
N GLY A 247 13.11 -35.44 14.24
CA GLY A 247 12.70 -34.20 14.96
C GLY A 247 13.28 -32.91 14.40
N SER A 248 12.52 -31.83 14.54
CA SER A 248 12.81 -30.52 13.96
C SER A 248 14.10 -29.86 14.44
N LEU A 249 14.60 -30.25 15.61
CA LEU A 249 15.88 -29.74 16.15
C LEU A 249 17.09 -30.38 15.46
N TRP A 250 16.96 -31.63 15.01
CA TRP A 250 18.07 -32.46 14.57
C TRP A 250 18.20 -32.61 13.07
N ASN A 251 17.09 -32.66 12.35
CA ASN A 251 17.09 -32.63 10.90
C ASN A 251 16.05 -31.63 10.38
N ALA A 252 16.45 -30.80 9.45
CA ALA A 252 15.54 -29.82 8.87
C ALA A 252 16.06 -29.32 7.53
N LEU A 253 15.14 -29.15 6.60
CA LEU A 253 15.31 -28.30 5.42
C LEU A 253 14.43 -27.07 5.61
N SER A 254 15.04 -25.91 5.55
CA SER A 254 14.33 -24.66 5.72
C SER A 254 14.78 -23.61 4.71
N GLY A 255 13.92 -22.64 4.47
CA GLY A 255 14.23 -21.54 3.58
C GLY A 255 13.19 -20.45 3.64
N PHE A 256 13.56 -19.30 3.10
CA PHE A 256 12.68 -18.17 2.95
C PHE A 256 13.05 -17.37 1.71
N LYS A 257 12.04 -16.74 1.12
CA LYS A 257 12.22 -15.87 -0.04
C LYS A 257 12.93 -14.60 0.42
N LEU A 258 13.98 -14.22 -0.29
CA LEU A 258 14.62 -12.92 -0.15
C LEU A 258 13.74 -11.84 -0.78
N LEU A 259 13.80 -10.63 -0.25
CA LEU A 259 13.03 -9.48 -0.73
C LEU A 259 13.41 -9.07 -2.15
#